data_89b62aa50f6aec64a7dc9c007728ec52
#
_entry.id   89b62aa50f6aec64a7dc9c007728ec52
#
_cell.length_a   1.000
_cell.length_b   1.000
_cell.length_c   1.000
_cell.angle_alpha   90.00
_cell.angle_beta   90.00
_cell.angle_gamma   90.00
#
_symmetry.space_group_name_H-M   'P 1'
#
loop_
_entity.id
_entity.type
_entity.pdbx_description
1 polymer ?
#
loop_
_entity_poly.entity_id
_entity_poly.type
_entity_poly.pdbx_seq_one_letter_code
_entity_poly.pdbx_strand_id
1 'polypeptide(L)'
;MDLQDKKAVVFGGSSGIGLATVHRLAAAGASVTVVSRDPERARSEVPDGVELKACDTRDRDGLSALFAELAPLDILVNAATGGKRPAGPFLEVDLDAFQGAFDKLWGYTNTVRLGAEHMVEDGTIVIVSGAPARRSKPGQTAIASVGGAVEAFCRSVAPEIYPRRINVVSPGIINTPMFGPDESKREEFLGKATSRHTIKRAGTPDEVASAIQFVIENDFVTGTTVDVDGGWISS
;
A
#
# COMPACT_ATOMS: atom_id res chain seq x y z
N MET A 1 -10.94 16.12 2.43
CA MET A 1 -11.85 15.25 3.26
C MET A 1 -11.46 15.38 4.72
N ASP A 2 -12.41 15.66 5.62
CA ASP A 2 -12.24 15.52 7.05
C ASP A 2 -12.33 14.03 7.40
N LEU A 3 -11.47 13.55 8.29
CA LEU A 3 -11.39 12.12 8.66
C LEU A 3 -12.28 11.73 9.84
N GLN A 4 -12.82 12.71 10.56
CA GLN A 4 -13.70 12.45 11.71
C GLN A 4 -14.92 11.61 11.28
N ASP A 5 -15.16 10.50 11.97
CA ASP A 5 -16.26 9.55 11.76
C ASP A 5 -16.27 8.86 10.36
N LYS A 6 -15.20 8.99 9.57
CA LYS A 6 -15.06 8.32 8.27
C LYS A 6 -14.76 6.84 8.43
N LYS A 7 -15.38 6.00 7.60
CA LYS A 7 -15.15 4.56 7.57
C LYS A 7 -14.00 4.22 6.62
N ALA A 8 -12.92 3.70 7.18
CA ALA A 8 -11.72 3.32 6.45
C ALA A 8 -11.46 1.81 6.49
N VAL A 9 -11.15 1.21 5.35
CA VAL A 9 -10.64 -0.16 5.28
C VAL A 9 -9.18 -0.13 4.81
N VAL A 10 -8.29 -0.84 5.55
CA VAL A 10 -6.85 -0.89 5.27
C VAL A 10 -6.40 -2.32 5.04
N PHE A 11 -6.25 -2.71 3.77
CA PHE A 11 -5.65 -3.98 3.38
C PHE A 11 -4.14 -3.95 3.61
N GLY A 12 -3.61 -4.99 4.25
CA GLY A 12 -2.22 -5.02 4.69
C GLY A 12 -1.95 -4.18 5.94
N GLY A 13 -3.01 -3.82 6.68
CA GLY A 13 -2.96 -2.99 7.88
C GLY A 13 -2.33 -3.64 9.11
N SER A 14 -1.93 -4.92 9.02
CA SER A 14 -1.37 -5.66 10.16
C SER A 14 0.14 -5.50 10.36
N SER A 15 0.84 -4.69 9.55
CA SER A 15 2.29 -4.43 9.71
C SER A 15 2.78 -3.26 8.85
N GLY A 16 3.95 -2.72 9.19
CA GLY A 16 4.68 -1.76 8.38
C GLY A 16 3.87 -0.53 7.99
N ILE A 17 3.87 -0.17 6.70
CA ILE A 17 3.18 1.02 6.17
C ILE A 17 1.68 0.96 6.44
N GLY A 18 1.05 -0.20 6.23
CA GLY A 18 -0.38 -0.36 6.49
C GLY A 18 -0.75 -0.12 7.95
N LEU A 19 0.02 -0.67 8.89
CA LEU A 19 -0.20 -0.46 10.33
C LEU A 19 0.00 1.01 10.73
N ALA A 20 1.05 1.65 10.23
CA ALA A 20 1.24 3.08 10.46
C ALA A 20 0.07 3.93 9.91
N THR A 21 -0.49 3.53 8.75
CA THR A 21 -1.69 4.17 8.20
C THR A 21 -2.90 3.98 9.11
N VAL A 22 -3.10 2.77 9.67
CA VAL A 22 -4.16 2.50 10.65
C VAL A 22 -4.07 3.45 11.85
N HIS A 23 -2.86 3.59 12.43
CA HIS A 23 -2.65 4.50 13.55
C HIS A 23 -3.00 5.95 13.22
N ARG A 24 -2.57 6.45 12.05
CA ARG A 24 -2.85 7.82 11.64
C ARG A 24 -4.34 8.07 11.40
N LEU A 25 -5.02 7.17 10.70
CA LEU A 25 -6.45 7.32 10.41
C LEU A 25 -7.28 7.23 11.70
N ALA A 26 -6.97 6.29 12.60
CA ALA A 26 -7.64 6.19 13.89
C ALA A 26 -7.40 7.42 14.77
N ALA A 27 -6.16 7.93 14.83
CA ALA A 27 -5.83 9.16 15.56
C ALA A 27 -6.52 10.40 15.01
N ALA A 28 -6.87 10.40 13.71
CA ALA A 28 -7.64 11.46 13.07
C ALA A 28 -9.17 11.27 13.18
N GLY A 29 -9.63 10.29 13.97
CA GLY A 29 -11.05 10.07 14.26
C GLY A 29 -11.79 9.15 13.28
N ALA A 30 -11.09 8.48 12.37
CA ALA A 30 -11.72 7.52 11.47
C ALA A 30 -12.02 6.18 12.17
N SER A 31 -13.14 5.55 11.81
CA SER A 31 -13.43 4.16 12.15
C SER A 31 -12.68 3.23 11.20
N VAL A 32 -11.71 2.49 11.71
CA VAL A 32 -10.78 1.74 10.86
C VAL A 32 -10.99 0.23 10.98
N THR A 33 -11.09 -0.45 9.83
CA THR A 33 -11.05 -1.90 9.72
C THR A 33 -9.74 -2.33 9.07
N VAL A 34 -8.94 -3.14 9.76
CA VAL A 34 -7.75 -3.79 9.24
C VAL A 34 -8.12 -5.07 8.52
N VAL A 35 -7.64 -5.25 7.30
CA VAL A 35 -7.83 -6.48 6.54
C VAL A 35 -6.48 -7.10 6.18
N SER A 36 -6.30 -8.35 6.55
CA SER A 36 -5.15 -9.16 6.14
C SER A 36 -5.50 -10.65 6.20
N ARG A 37 -4.61 -11.52 5.71
CA ARG A 37 -4.82 -12.98 5.80
C ARG A 37 -4.76 -13.51 7.23
N ASP A 38 -4.00 -12.84 8.07
CA ASP A 38 -3.87 -13.11 9.51
C ASP A 38 -3.85 -11.76 10.25
N PRO A 39 -5.03 -11.16 10.51
CA PRO A 39 -5.11 -9.85 11.15
C PRO A 39 -4.84 -9.93 12.66
N GLU A 40 -5.11 -11.06 13.30
CA GLU A 40 -4.98 -11.23 14.75
C GLU A 40 -3.55 -11.03 15.26
N ARG A 41 -2.55 -11.27 14.42
CA ARG A 41 -1.15 -11.00 14.76
C ARG A 41 -0.87 -9.54 15.11
N ALA A 42 -1.73 -8.61 14.68
CA ALA A 42 -1.61 -7.18 14.98
C ALA A 42 -2.52 -6.71 16.13
N ARG A 43 -3.25 -7.61 16.79
CA ARG A 43 -4.22 -7.29 17.83
C ARG A 43 -3.66 -6.39 18.93
N SER A 44 -2.43 -6.63 19.34
CA SER A 44 -1.76 -5.84 20.38
C SER A 44 -1.09 -4.54 19.86
N GLU A 45 -1.06 -4.37 18.55
CA GLU A 45 -0.36 -3.26 17.90
C GLU A 45 -1.32 -2.21 17.33
N VAL A 46 -2.59 -2.58 17.08
CA VAL A 46 -3.61 -1.64 16.59
C VAL A 46 -4.25 -0.85 17.73
N PRO A 47 -4.70 0.38 17.47
CA PRO A 47 -5.44 1.18 18.45
C PRO A 47 -6.73 0.50 18.91
N ASP A 48 -7.19 0.86 20.11
CA ASP A 48 -8.51 0.44 20.61
C ASP A 48 -9.62 0.87 19.65
N GLY A 49 -10.61 0.00 19.46
CA GLY A 49 -11.74 0.25 18.56
C GLY A 49 -11.48 -0.09 17.09
N VAL A 50 -10.26 -0.46 16.70
CA VAL A 50 -9.95 -0.94 15.34
C VAL A 50 -10.46 -2.36 15.16
N GLU A 51 -11.26 -2.58 14.11
CA GLU A 51 -11.74 -3.90 13.75
C GLU A 51 -10.70 -4.70 12.95
N LEU A 52 -10.70 -6.02 13.14
CA LEU A 52 -9.82 -6.94 12.42
C LEU A 52 -10.65 -7.95 11.61
N LYS A 53 -10.38 -8.03 10.31
CA LYS A 53 -11.06 -8.95 9.38
C LYS A 53 -10.05 -9.75 8.56
N ALA A 54 -10.28 -11.06 8.46
CA ALA A 54 -9.46 -11.94 7.64
C ALA A 54 -9.99 -11.98 6.20
N CYS A 55 -9.15 -11.60 5.23
CA CYS A 55 -9.46 -11.76 3.80
C CYS A 55 -8.17 -11.74 2.97
N ASP A 56 -8.10 -12.58 1.94
CA ASP A 56 -7.06 -12.49 0.91
C ASP A 56 -7.56 -11.59 -0.23
N THR A 57 -6.73 -10.65 -0.66
CA THR A 57 -7.05 -9.73 -1.78
C THR A 57 -7.27 -10.45 -3.11
N ARG A 58 -6.96 -11.74 -3.21
CA ARG A 58 -7.20 -12.58 -4.38
C ARG A 58 -8.46 -13.43 -4.27
N ASP A 59 -9.08 -13.50 -3.11
CA ASP A 59 -10.37 -14.14 -2.88
C ASP A 59 -11.51 -13.19 -3.23
N ARG A 60 -12.04 -13.29 -4.45
CA ARG A 60 -13.08 -12.38 -4.96
C ARG A 60 -14.40 -12.53 -4.23
N ASP A 61 -14.77 -13.75 -3.86
CA ASP A 61 -16.02 -14.02 -3.15
C ASP A 61 -15.94 -13.50 -1.72
N GLY A 62 -14.81 -13.76 -1.04
CA GLY A 62 -14.52 -13.20 0.27
C GLY A 62 -14.49 -11.67 0.28
N LEU A 63 -13.89 -11.04 -0.75
CA LEU A 63 -13.89 -9.58 -0.90
C LEU A 63 -15.31 -9.02 -1.13
N SER A 64 -16.11 -9.66 -1.97
CA SER A 64 -17.49 -9.21 -2.22
C SER A 64 -18.34 -9.25 -0.95
N ALA A 65 -18.24 -10.33 -0.17
CA ALA A 65 -18.92 -10.46 1.11
C ALA A 65 -18.43 -9.40 2.12
N LEU A 66 -17.10 -9.20 2.21
CA LEU A 66 -16.50 -8.22 3.12
C LEU A 66 -16.95 -6.79 2.79
N PHE A 67 -16.92 -6.39 1.52
CA PHE A 67 -17.33 -5.04 1.13
C PHE A 67 -18.83 -4.81 1.34
N ALA A 68 -19.67 -5.81 1.11
CA ALA A 68 -21.11 -5.74 1.42
C ALA A 68 -21.36 -5.56 2.94
N GLU A 69 -20.56 -6.21 3.79
CA GLU A 69 -20.63 -6.07 5.24
C GLU A 69 -20.20 -4.67 5.72
N LEU A 70 -19.12 -4.13 5.13
CA LEU A 70 -18.51 -2.87 5.57
C LEU A 70 -19.17 -1.62 4.99
N ALA A 71 -19.98 -1.77 3.94
CA ALA A 71 -20.60 -0.64 3.22
C ALA A 71 -21.50 0.24 4.12
N PRO A 72 -21.61 1.55 3.80
CA PRO A 72 -20.79 2.31 2.86
C PRO A 72 -19.40 2.64 3.40
N LEU A 73 -18.39 2.75 2.51
CA LEU A 73 -17.02 3.08 2.83
C LEU A 73 -16.64 4.47 2.31
N ASP A 74 -15.88 5.23 3.10
CA ASP A 74 -15.30 6.51 2.69
C ASP A 74 -13.88 6.34 2.14
N ILE A 75 -13.08 5.46 2.75
CA ILE A 75 -11.66 5.32 2.48
C ILE A 75 -11.28 3.85 2.28
N LEU A 76 -10.60 3.56 1.17
CA LEU A 76 -9.99 2.27 0.90
C LEU A 76 -8.48 2.44 0.72
N VAL A 77 -7.68 1.83 1.60
CA VAL A 77 -6.23 1.79 1.45
C VAL A 77 -5.78 0.36 1.18
N ASN A 78 -4.98 0.14 0.13
CA ASN A 78 -4.36 -1.16 -0.09
C ASN A 78 -2.83 -1.05 -0.08
N ALA A 79 -2.24 -1.44 1.05
CA ALA A 79 -0.81 -1.57 1.29
C ALA A 79 -0.35 -3.04 1.31
N ALA A 80 -1.22 -3.99 0.94
CA ALA A 80 -0.88 -5.40 0.87
C ALA A 80 0.20 -5.65 -0.19
N THR A 81 1.24 -6.39 0.16
CA THR A 81 2.39 -6.56 -0.74
C THR A 81 2.21 -7.66 -1.77
N GLY A 82 1.22 -8.54 -1.61
CA GLY A 82 0.97 -9.64 -2.54
C GLY A 82 2.07 -10.69 -2.52
N GLY A 83 2.28 -11.33 -3.65
CA GLY A 83 3.08 -12.53 -3.83
C GLY A 83 4.59 -12.42 -3.70
N LYS A 84 5.29 -13.27 -4.41
CA LYS A 84 6.74 -13.37 -4.40
C LYS A 84 7.40 -12.07 -4.88
N ARG A 85 8.63 -11.84 -4.43
CA ARG A 85 9.45 -10.69 -4.84
C ARG A 85 10.79 -11.18 -5.35
N PRO A 86 10.84 -11.80 -6.53
CA PRO A 86 12.08 -12.29 -7.06
C PRO A 86 13.04 -11.12 -7.33
N ALA A 87 14.28 -11.32 -6.96
CA ALA A 87 15.37 -10.38 -7.18
C ALA A 87 16.57 -11.14 -7.76
N GLY A 88 17.38 -10.47 -8.57
CA GLY A 88 18.56 -11.07 -9.20
C GLY A 88 18.66 -10.70 -10.68
N PRO A 89 19.73 -11.13 -11.37
CA PRO A 89 19.92 -10.89 -12.80
C PRO A 89 18.73 -11.39 -13.62
N PHE A 90 18.26 -10.59 -14.56
CA PHE A 90 17.04 -10.92 -15.32
C PHE A 90 17.11 -12.28 -16.04
N LEU A 91 18.27 -12.63 -16.55
CA LEU A 91 18.45 -13.91 -17.27
C LEU A 91 18.44 -15.15 -16.35
N GLU A 92 18.48 -14.95 -15.02
CA GLU A 92 18.52 -16.00 -14.00
C GLU A 92 17.27 -16.03 -13.14
N VAL A 93 16.39 -15.00 -13.26
CA VAL A 93 15.19 -14.91 -12.43
C VAL A 93 14.22 -16.04 -12.77
N ASP A 94 13.68 -16.69 -11.74
CA ASP A 94 12.64 -17.69 -11.88
C ASP A 94 11.36 -17.07 -12.46
N LEU A 95 10.87 -17.61 -13.59
CA LEU A 95 9.74 -17.04 -14.31
C LEU A 95 8.40 -17.22 -13.57
N ASP A 96 8.24 -18.29 -12.80
CA ASP A 96 7.03 -18.50 -11.99
C ASP A 96 7.01 -17.53 -10.80
N ALA A 97 8.17 -17.26 -10.23
CA ALA A 97 8.29 -16.23 -9.20
C ALA A 97 8.07 -14.82 -9.78
N PHE A 98 8.53 -14.56 -11.02
CA PHE A 98 8.27 -13.31 -11.72
C PHE A 98 6.77 -13.12 -11.97
N GLN A 99 6.10 -14.15 -12.48
CA GLN A 99 4.64 -14.14 -12.65
C GLN A 99 3.91 -13.92 -11.33
N GLY A 100 4.32 -14.64 -10.27
CA GLY A 100 3.75 -14.50 -8.92
C GLY A 100 3.94 -13.11 -8.29
N ALA A 101 4.90 -12.31 -8.76
CA ALA A 101 5.03 -10.93 -8.30
C ALA A 101 3.82 -10.06 -8.70
N PHE A 102 3.14 -10.40 -9.81
CA PHE A 102 1.93 -9.71 -10.26
C PHE A 102 0.69 -9.98 -9.42
N ASP A 103 0.74 -10.92 -8.47
CA ASP A 103 -0.32 -11.13 -7.48
C ASP A 103 -0.66 -9.84 -6.73
N LYS A 104 0.31 -8.93 -6.56
CA LYS A 104 0.08 -7.60 -6.01
C LYS A 104 -0.89 -6.78 -6.86
N LEU A 105 -0.66 -6.73 -8.18
CA LEU A 105 -1.55 -6.01 -9.09
C LEU A 105 -2.94 -6.62 -9.10
N TRP A 106 -3.04 -7.94 -9.16
CA TRP A 106 -4.34 -8.63 -9.11
C TRP A 106 -5.09 -8.37 -7.81
N GLY A 107 -4.40 -8.38 -6.67
CA GLY A 107 -4.99 -8.02 -5.39
C GLY A 107 -5.52 -6.59 -5.38
N TYR A 108 -4.78 -5.64 -5.97
CA TYR A 108 -5.23 -4.25 -6.07
C TYR A 108 -6.41 -4.10 -7.04
N THR A 109 -6.36 -4.75 -8.19
CA THR A 109 -7.46 -4.74 -9.16
C THR A 109 -8.75 -5.27 -8.53
N ASN A 110 -8.68 -6.41 -7.81
CA ASN A 110 -9.85 -6.98 -7.15
C ASN A 110 -10.40 -6.03 -6.08
N THR A 111 -9.56 -5.50 -5.18
CA THR A 111 -10.02 -4.62 -4.10
C THR A 111 -10.60 -3.31 -4.61
N VAL A 112 -9.98 -2.71 -5.64
CA VAL A 112 -10.49 -1.47 -6.25
C VAL A 112 -11.80 -1.74 -6.98
N ARG A 113 -11.86 -2.78 -7.82
CA ARG A 113 -13.05 -3.08 -8.64
C ARG A 113 -14.25 -3.45 -7.77
N LEU A 114 -14.06 -4.32 -6.78
CA LEU A 114 -15.15 -4.78 -5.92
C LEU A 114 -15.47 -3.75 -4.82
N GLY A 115 -14.48 -3.03 -4.31
CA GLY A 115 -14.68 -2.06 -3.25
C GLY A 115 -15.31 -0.76 -3.71
N ALA A 116 -14.97 -0.26 -4.91
CA ALA A 116 -15.47 1.02 -5.40
C ALA A 116 -17.01 1.09 -5.48
N GLU A 117 -17.68 -0.02 -5.76
CA GLU A 117 -19.14 -0.09 -5.81
C GLU A 117 -19.80 0.10 -4.42
N HIS A 118 -19.05 -0.14 -3.36
CA HIS A 118 -19.49 -0.03 -1.96
C HIS A 118 -19.03 1.25 -1.27
N MET A 119 -18.37 2.16 -2.01
CA MET A 119 -17.92 3.45 -1.49
C MET A 119 -18.93 4.56 -1.76
N VAL A 120 -18.92 5.56 -0.88
CA VAL A 120 -19.63 6.82 -1.08
C VAL A 120 -19.12 7.54 -2.35
N GLU A 121 -19.90 8.49 -2.89
CA GLU A 121 -19.53 9.18 -4.12
C GLU A 121 -18.21 9.98 -4.02
N ASP A 122 -17.97 10.63 -2.87
CA ASP A 122 -16.76 11.40 -2.57
C ASP A 122 -15.64 10.54 -1.94
N GLY A 123 -15.76 9.22 -1.99
CA GLY A 123 -14.81 8.28 -1.44
C GLY A 123 -13.43 8.34 -2.10
N THR A 124 -12.41 7.86 -1.38
CA THR A 124 -11.02 7.90 -1.86
C THR A 124 -10.30 6.56 -1.69
N ILE A 125 -9.54 6.20 -2.70
CA ILE A 125 -8.76 4.97 -2.75
C ILE A 125 -7.27 5.33 -2.79
N VAL A 126 -6.45 4.65 -1.98
CA VAL A 126 -4.99 4.78 -2.03
C VAL A 126 -4.36 3.40 -2.17
N ILE A 127 -3.51 3.23 -3.17
CA ILE A 127 -2.74 2.00 -3.39
C ILE A 127 -1.25 2.30 -3.33
N VAL A 128 -0.44 1.31 -2.93
CA VAL A 128 1.00 1.51 -2.68
C VAL A 128 1.83 0.86 -3.80
N SER A 129 2.61 1.67 -4.54
CA SER A 129 3.58 1.21 -5.54
C SER A 129 4.96 0.97 -4.91
N GLY A 130 6.00 1.59 -5.46
CA GLY A 130 7.37 1.62 -4.97
C GLY A 130 8.33 2.30 -5.96
N ALA A 131 9.32 3.01 -5.47
CA ALA A 131 10.30 3.77 -6.26
C ALA A 131 10.98 2.98 -7.41
N PRO A 132 11.20 1.65 -7.31
CA PRO A 132 11.70 0.86 -8.44
C PRO A 132 10.84 0.93 -9.71
N ALA A 133 9.54 1.25 -9.61
CA ALA A 133 8.66 1.47 -10.76
C ALA A 133 9.17 2.54 -11.73
N ARG A 134 9.87 3.55 -11.20
CA ARG A 134 10.38 4.70 -11.96
C ARG A 134 11.88 4.69 -12.14
N ARG A 135 12.61 4.17 -11.16
CA ARG A 135 14.06 4.02 -11.22
C ARG A 135 14.48 2.70 -10.59
N SER A 136 14.56 1.66 -11.42
CA SER A 136 15.01 0.34 -10.97
C SER A 136 16.54 0.24 -10.98
N LYS A 137 17.05 -0.62 -10.10
CA LYS A 137 18.44 -1.08 -10.11
C LYS A 137 18.51 -2.48 -10.75
N PRO A 138 19.68 -2.94 -11.24
CA PRO A 138 19.85 -4.34 -11.65
C PRO A 138 19.32 -5.30 -10.57
N GLY A 139 18.62 -6.33 -11.00
CA GLY A 139 17.99 -7.31 -10.10
C GLY A 139 16.58 -6.94 -9.59
N GLN A 140 16.02 -5.80 -9.99
CA GLN A 140 14.71 -5.33 -9.53
C GLN A 140 13.61 -5.40 -10.60
N THR A 141 13.82 -6.12 -11.70
CA THR A 141 12.92 -6.10 -12.86
C THR A 141 11.48 -6.46 -12.49
N ALA A 142 11.26 -7.51 -11.67
CA ALA A 142 9.90 -7.93 -11.30
C ALA A 142 9.16 -6.86 -10.48
N ILE A 143 9.77 -6.33 -9.43
CA ILE A 143 9.12 -5.31 -8.58
C ILE A 143 8.95 -3.99 -9.31
N ALA A 144 9.85 -3.64 -10.23
CA ALA A 144 9.74 -2.47 -11.09
C ALA A 144 8.56 -2.59 -12.06
N SER A 145 8.43 -3.74 -12.73
CA SER A 145 7.33 -4.02 -13.65
C SER A 145 5.97 -3.98 -12.96
N VAL A 146 5.85 -4.61 -11.79
CA VAL A 146 4.61 -4.58 -11.00
C VAL A 146 4.28 -3.17 -10.52
N GLY A 147 5.28 -2.44 -10.01
CA GLY A 147 5.08 -1.06 -9.57
C GLY A 147 4.61 -0.15 -10.70
N GLY A 148 5.24 -0.25 -11.89
CA GLY A 148 4.82 0.48 -13.08
C GLY A 148 3.40 0.15 -13.52
N ALA A 149 3.03 -1.14 -13.46
CA ALA A 149 1.67 -1.58 -13.75
C ALA A 149 0.64 -1.02 -12.75
N VAL A 150 0.96 -0.98 -11.46
CA VAL A 150 0.11 -0.36 -10.41
C VAL A 150 -0.11 1.13 -10.68
N GLU A 151 0.95 1.87 -11.06
CA GLU A 151 0.82 3.30 -11.37
C GLU A 151 0.01 3.54 -12.65
N ALA A 152 0.20 2.72 -13.69
CA ALA A 152 -0.58 2.78 -14.92
C ALA A 152 -2.07 2.45 -14.64
N PHE A 153 -2.34 1.42 -13.84
CA PHE A 153 -3.69 1.04 -13.40
C PHE A 153 -4.39 2.23 -12.71
N CYS A 154 -3.74 2.88 -11.75
CA CYS A 154 -4.29 4.03 -11.07
C CYS A 154 -4.69 5.15 -12.06
N ARG A 155 -3.79 5.54 -12.96
CA ARG A 155 -4.07 6.59 -13.95
C ARG A 155 -5.23 6.25 -14.88
N SER A 156 -5.35 4.97 -15.25
CA SER A 156 -6.43 4.51 -16.15
C SER A 156 -7.77 4.43 -15.46
N VAL A 157 -7.80 3.99 -14.19
CA VAL A 157 -9.04 3.82 -13.43
C VAL A 157 -9.60 5.14 -12.91
N ALA A 158 -8.75 6.13 -12.60
CA ALA A 158 -9.18 7.38 -12.00
C ALA A 158 -10.35 8.08 -12.75
N PRO A 159 -10.35 8.23 -14.08
CA PRO A 159 -11.49 8.82 -14.78
C PRO A 159 -12.73 7.92 -14.83
N GLU A 160 -12.57 6.58 -14.70
CA GLU A 160 -13.67 5.61 -14.81
C GLU A 160 -14.49 5.50 -13.52
N ILE A 161 -13.89 5.80 -12.37
CA ILE A 161 -14.57 5.69 -11.06
C ILE A 161 -15.02 7.04 -10.50
N TYR A 162 -14.84 8.14 -11.26
CA TYR A 162 -15.33 9.46 -10.85
C TYR A 162 -16.80 9.38 -10.42
N PRO A 163 -17.22 10.07 -9.33
CA PRO A 163 -16.47 11.11 -8.60
C PRO A 163 -15.50 10.59 -7.51
N ARG A 164 -15.40 9.29 -7.30
CA ARG A 164 -14.40 8.72 -6.39
C ARG A 164 -12.99 9.00 -6.88
N ARG A 165 -12.06 9.17 -5.95
CA ARG A 165 -10.65 9.44 -6.26
C ARG A 165 -9.80 8.19 -6.05
N ILE A 166 -8.73 8.05 -6.83
CA ILE A 166 -7.72 7.02 -6.61
C ILE A 166 -6.32 7.60 -6.81
N ASN A 167 -5.40 7.30 -5.89
CA ASN A 167 -4.02 7.75 -5.96
C ASN A 167 -3.05 6.63 -5.59
N VAL A 168 -1.79 6.81 -5.97
CA VAL A 168 -0.68 5.95 -5.58
C VAL A 168 0.24 6.70 -4.62
N VAL A 169 0.71 6.02 -3.58
CA VAL A 169 1.90 6.44 -2.83
C VAL A 169 3.03 5.47 -3.18
N SER A 170 4.19 6.01 -3.55
CA SER A 170 5.36 5.27 -4.03
C SER A 170 6.52 5.41 -3.05
N PRO A 171 6.69 4.46 -2.12
CA PRO A 171 7.78 4.50 -1.14
C PRO A 171 9.11 4.07 -1.74
N GLY A 172 10.20 4.65 -1.21
CA GLY A 172 11.56 4.16 -1.38
C GLY A 172 11.88 2.97 -0.46
N ILE A 173 13.06 3.00 0.14
CA ILE A 173 13.47 2.03 1.16
C ILE A 173 12.90 2.49 2.51
N ILE A 174 11.97 1.71 3.05
CA ILE A 174 11.27 1.99 4.32
C ILE A 174 11.63 0.93 5.35
N ASN A 175 12.00 1.33 6.56
CA ASN A 175 12.30 0.43 7.67
C ASN A 175 11.04 -0.31 8.12
N THR A 176 10.83 -1.50 7.59
CA THR A 176 9.69 -2.36 7.90
C THR A 176 10.16 -3.80 8.14
N PRO A 177 9.36 -4.64 8.81
CA PRO A 177 9.65 -6.08 8.98
C PRO A 177 9.88 -6.85 7.69
N MET A 178 9.53 -6.29 6.54
CA MET A 178 9.79 -6.87 5.21
C MET A 178 11.29 -7.09 4.94
N PHE A 179 12.17 -6.29 5.52
CA PHE A 179 13.62 -6.41 5.39
C PHE A 179 14.25 -7.32 6.47
N GLY A 180 13.43 -8.07 7.18
CA GLY A 180 13.85 -9.03 8.21
C GLY A 180 13.35 -8.67 9.60
N PRO A 181 13.17 -9.69 10.47
CA PRO A 181 12.64 -9.50 11.82
C PRO A 181 13.67 -8.93 12.80
N ASP A 182 14.98 -9.17 12.55
CA ASP A 182 16.08 -8.68 13.40
C ASP A 182 16.33 -7.19 13.11
N GLU A 183 16.02 -6.34 14.07
CA GLU A 183 16.09 -4.89 13.91
C GLU A 183 17.52 -4.40 13.65
N SER A 184 18.50 -4.91 14.38
CA SER A 184 19.90 -4.48 14.24
C SER A 184 20.46 -4.81 12.85
N LYS A 185 20.24 -6.04 12.37
CA LYS A 185 20.67 -6.47 11.02
C LYS A 185 19.94 -5.69 9.94
N ARG A 186 18.67 -5.41 10.17
CA ARG A 186 17.84 -4.61 9.26
C ARG A 186 18.38 -3.19 9.14
N GLU A 187 18.69 -2.54 10.25
CA GLU A 187 19.25 -1.18 10.28
C GLU A 187 20.60 -1.12 9.57
N GLU A 188 21.50 -2.07 9.81
CA GLU A 188 22.78 -2.15 9.11
C GLU A 188 22.60 -2.29 7.59
N PHE A 189 21.72 -3.20 7.17
CA PHE A 189 21.40 -3.39 5.75
C PHE A 189 20.82 -2.12 5.12
N LEU A 190 19.85 -1.51 5.78
CA LEU A 190 19.16 -0.31 5.30
C LEU A 190 20.11 0.89 5.22
N GLY A 191 20.98 1.07 6.19
CA GLY A 191 22.02 2.10 6.17
C GLY A 191 22.94 1.99 4.95
N LYS A 192 23.39 0.77 4.63
CA LYS A 192 24.20 0.50 3.43
C LYS A 192 23.39 0.75 2.14
N ALA A 193 22.15 0.29 2.09
CA ALA A 193 21.29 0.40 0.91
C ALA A 193 20.92 1.84 0.56
N THR A 194 20.84 2.73 1.56
CA THR A 194 20.46 4.14 1.40
C THR A 194 21.65 5.12 1.37
N SER A 195 22.88 4.62 1.50
CA SER A 195 24.09 5.45 1.60
C SER A 195 24.31 6.43 0.43
N ARG A 196 23.72 6.13 -0.74
CA ARG A 196 23.80 6.96 -1.96
C ARG A 196 22.52 7.73 -2.24
N HIS A 197 21.49 7.63 -1.40
CA HIS A 197 20.28 8.42 -1.55
C HIS A 197 20.55 9.88 -1.15
N THR A 198 19.72 10.79 -1.63
CA THR A 198 19.79 12.21 -1.23
C THR A 198 19.56 12.32 0.29
N ILE A 199 18.57 11.65 0.83
CA ILE A 199 18.38 11.45 2.28
C ILE A 199 19.00 10.10 2.65
N LYS A 200 20.15 10.12 3.33
CA LYS A 200 21.00 8.94 3.59
C LYS A 200 20.51 8.09 4.77
N ARG A 201 19.23 7.77 4.78
CA ARG A 201 18.59 6.83 5.71
C ARG A 201 17.40 6.15 5.07
N ALA A 202 16.95 5.05 5.63
CA ALA A 202 15.63 4.53 5.31
C ALA A 202 14.54 5.48 5.83
N GLY A 203 13.43 5.55 5.11
CA GLY A 203 12.22 6.18 5.61
C GLY A 203 11.55 5.33 6.69
N THR A 204 10.66 5.94 7.45
CA THR A 204 9.81 5.25 8.42
C THR A 204 8.46 4.90 7.80
N PRO A 205 7.75 3.87 8.31
CA PRO A 205 6.38 3.60 7.91
C PRO A 205 5.45 4.81 8.05
N ASP A 206 5.66 5.60 9.11
CA ASP A 206 4.87 6.78 9.41
C ASP A 206 5.05 7.91 8.39
N GLU A 207 6.25 8.10 7.84
CA GLU A 207 6.49 9.08 6.75
C GLU A 207 5.69 8.71 5.50
N VAL A 208 5.54 7.42 5.18
CA VAL A 208 4.70 6.96 4.07
C VAL A 208 3.22 7.10 4.39
N ALA A 209 2.82 6.74 5.61
CA ALA A 209 1.45 6.88 6.08
C ALA A 209 0.98 8.35 6.10
N SER A 210 1.90 9.30 6.38
CA SER A 210 1.64 10.73 6.26
C SER A 210 1.27 11.14 4.83
N ALA A 211 1.96 10.61 3.83
CA ALA A 211 1.62 10.87 2.43
C ALA A 211 0.30 10.20 2.02
N ILE A 212 0.01 9.00 2.55
CA ILE A 212 -1.30 8.35 2.36
C ILE A 212 -2.41 9.22 2.92
N GLN A 213 -2.24 9.73 4.14
CA GLN A 213 -3.20 10.66 4.76
C GLN A 213 -3.35 11.94 3.93
N PHE A 214 -2.26 12.54 3.46
CA PHE A 214 -2.30 13.72 2.59
C PHE A 214 -3.17 13.53 1.34
N VAL A 215 -3.01 12.43 0.60
CA VAL A 215 -3.81 12.19 -0.62
C VAL A 215 -5.26 11.82 -0.31
N ILE A 216 -5.55 11.34 0.89
CA ILE A 216 -6.92 11.12 1.38
C ILE A 216 -7.58 12.49 1.65
N GLU A 217 -6.94 13.35 2.43
CA GLU A 217 -7.48 14.65 2.86
C GLU A 217 -7.58 15.68 1.73
N ASN A 218 -6.65 15.64 0.75
CA ASN A 218 -6.62 16.61 -0.35
C ASN A 218 -7.56 16.20 -1.49
N ASP A 219 -8.72 16.83 -1.53
CA ASP A 219 -9.80 16.51 -2.49
C ASP A 219 -9.45 16.88 -3.96
N PHE A 220 -8.39 17.66 -4.18
CA PHE A 220 -7.96 18.04 -5.54
C PHE A 220 -6.86 17.15 -6.10
N VAL A 221 -6.59 16.01 -5.43
CA VAL A 221 -5.55 15.04 -5.84
C VAL A 221 -6.20 13.74 -6.27
N THR A 222 -6.08 13.38 -7.56
CA THR A 222 -6.55 12.10 -8.11
C THR A 222 -5.72 11.66 -9.31
N GLY A 223 -5.61 10.36 -9.56
CA GLY A 223 -4.88 9.77 -10.68
C GLY A 223 -3.36 9.96 -10.64
N THR A 224 -2.80 10.37 -9.51
CA THR A 224 -1.37 10.70 -9.37
C THR A 224 -0.60 9.69 -8.54
N THR A 225 0.73 9.80 -8.61
CA THR A 225 1.67 9.10 -7.74
C THR A 225 2.47 10.10 -6.92
N VAL A 226 2.43 9.96 -5.61
CA VAL A 226 3.22 10.73 -4.65
C VAL A 226 4.41 9.90 -4.18
N ASP A 227 5.63 10.40 -4.43
CA ASP A 227 6.87 9.72 -4.04
C ASP A 227 7.25 10.06 -2.60
N VAL A 228 7.59 9.03 -1.83
CA VAL A 228 8.14 9.12 -0.46
C VAL A 228 9.38 8.25 -0.40
N ASP A 229 10.44 8.68 -1.06
CA ASP A 229 11.56 7.81 -1.44
C ASP A 229 12.95 8.27 -0.96
N GLY A 230 13.03 9.38 -0.23
CA GLY A 230 14.29 9.93 0.25
C GLY A 230 15.22 10.39 -0.88
N GLY A 231 14.65 10.68 -2.06
CA GLY A 231 15.39 11.09 -3.26
C GLY A 231 15.99 9.90 -4.03
N TRP A 232 15.45 8.69 -3.88
CA TRP A 232 15.85 7.52 -4.69
C TRP A 232 15.77 7.79 -6.17
N ILE A 233 14.65 8.37 -6.65
CA ILE A 233 14.45 8.64 -8.07
C ILE A 233 15.44 9.69 -8.59
N SER A 234 15.85 10.62 -7.75
CA SER A 234 16.72 11.76 -8.09
C SER A 234 18.21 11.52 -7.83
N SER A 235 18.60 10.43 -7.18
CA SER A 235 19.98 10.17 -6.73
C SER A 235 20.82 9.32 -7.68
#